data_635307597f8dcf3ec2559fd80b0dff10
#
_entry.id   635307597f8dcf3ec2559fd80b0dff10
#
_cell.length_a   1.000
_cell.length_b   1.000
_cell.length_c   1.000
_cell.angle_alpha   90.00
_cell.angle_beta   90.00
_cell.angle_gamma   90.00
#
_symmetry.space_group_name_H-M   'P 1'
#
loop_
_entity.id
_entity.type
_entity.pdbx_description
1 polymer ?
#
loop_
_entity_poly.entity_id
_entity_poly.type
_entity_poly.pdbx_seq_one_letter_code
_entity_poly.pdbx_strand_id
1 'polypeptide(L)' 'MSRKTEQANLFGVKCPLNWAKAKVRLEDLERGDILEVLIDDPKGRRDIPRAAEAEGYAIVQIAEVVGGWCIAIEK' A
#
# COMPACT_ATOMS: atom_id res chain seq x y z
N MET A 1 -21.36 3.76 -8.58
CA MET A 1 -20.78 2.57 -7.98
C MET A 1 -19.84 2.94 -6.87
N SER A 2 -19.90 2.19 -5.77
CA SER A 2 -19.11 2.52 -4.60
C SER A 2 -17.69 2.00 -4.76
N ARG A 3 -16.74 2.78 -4.24
CA ARG A 3 -15.36 2.36 -4.15
C ARG A 3 -15.22 1.35 -3.02
N LYS A 4 -14.33 0.41 -3.21
CA LYS A 4 -13.99 -0.55 -2.17
C LYS A 4 -12.69 -0.10 -1.52
N THR A 5 -12.61 -0.23 -0.20
CA THR A 5 -11.38 0.00 0.54
C THR A 5 -11.01 -1.30 1.24
N GLU A 6 -9.83 -1.82 0.93
CA GLU A 6 -9.30 -3.01 1.59
C GLU A 6 -8.05 -2.67 2.36
N GLN A 7 -7.71 -3.51 3.32
CA GLN A 7 -6.53 -3.30 4.15
C GLN A 7 -5.64 -4.53 4.09
N ALA A 8 -4.36 -4.31 3.93
CA ALA A 8 -3.35 -5.37 3.95
C ALA A 8 -2.41 -5.09 5.12
N ASN A 9 -2.41 -5.98 6.10
CA ASN A 9 -1.51 -5.84 7.24
C ASN A 9 -0.19 -6.54 6.90
N LEU A 10 0.83 -5.75 6.61
CA LEU A 10 2.15 -6.25 6.24
C LEU A 10 3.19 -5.92 7.31
N PHE A 11 2.76 -5.75 8.56
CA PHE A 11 3.70 -5.61 9.66
C PHE A 11 4.59 -6.85 9.73
N GLY A 12 5.89 -6.62 9.94
CA GLY A 12 6.87 -7.70 9.99
C GLY A 12 7.42 -8.12 8.65
N VAL A 13 6.85 -7.63 7.55
CA VAL A 13 7.31 -7.98 6.21
C VAL A 13 8.28 -6.92 5.72
N LYS A 14 9.46 -7.35 5.27
CA LYS A 14 10.52 -6.44 4.85
C LYS A 14 10.42 -6.09 3.38
N CYS A 15 10.95 -4.94 3.01
CA CYS A 15 11.11 -4.53 1.63
C CYS A 15 12.17 -5.43 0.95
N PRO A 16 11.95 -5.89 -0.29
CA PRO A 16 10.86 -5.50 -1.19
C PRO A 16 9.64 -6.43 -1.13
N LEU A 17 9.64 -7.43 -0.26
CA LEU A 17 8.55 -8.41 -0.20
C LEU A 17 7.23 -7.75 0.17
N ASN A 18 7.26 -6.73 1.03
CA ASN A 18 6.04 -6.02 1.40
C ASN A 18 5.38 -5.38 0.18
N TRP A 19 6.15 -4.77 -0.70
CA TRP A 19 5.59 -4.21 -1.94
C TRP A 19 5.04 -5.31 -2.84
N ALA A 20 5.76 -6.42 -2.97
CA ALA A 20 5.30 -7.51 -3.81
C ALA A 20 3.94 -8.04 -3.34
N LYS A 21 3.76 -8.17 -2.03
CA LYS A 21 2.47 -8.63 -1.49
C LYS A 21 1.37 -7.59 -1.68
N ALA A 22 1.69 -6.31 -1.50
CA ALA A 22 0.72 -5.24 -1.72
C ALA A 22 0.29 -5.19 -3.18
N LYS A 23 1.23 -5.38 -4.09
CA LYS A 23 0.94 -5.33 -5.52
C LYS A 23 -0.03 -6.43 -5.93
N VAL A 24 0.15 -7.64 -5.40
CA VAL A 24 -0.78 -8.74 -5.68
C VAL A 24 -2.20 -8.37 -5.24
N ARG A 25 -2.32 -7.76 -4.06
CA ARG A 25 -3.64 -7.33 -3.57
C ARG A 25 -4.24 -6.25 -4.45
N LEU A 26 -3.40 -5.30 -4.91
CA LEU A 26 -3.88 -4.23 -5.80
C LEU A 26 -4.37 -4.80 -7.13
N GLU A 27 -3.74 -5.84 -7.62
CA GLU A 27 -4.16 -6.44 -8.89
C GLU A 27 -5.56 -7.04 -8.83
N ASP A 28 -6.00 -7.44 -7.65
CA ASP A 28 -7.34 -8.00 -7.45
C ASP A 28 -8.41 -6.92 -7.28
N LEU A 29 -8.01 -5.66 -7.15
CA LEU A 29 -8.97 -4.57 -6.97
C LEU A 29 -9.34 -3.97 -8.32
N GLU A 30 -10.46 -3.24 -8.33
CA GLU A 30 -10.91 -2.52 -9.51
C GLU A 30 -10.40 -1.09 -9.48
N ARG A 31 -10.38 -0.45 -10.64
CA ARG A 31 -9.93 0.94 -10.73
C ARG A 31 -10.79 1.83 -9.84
N GLY A 32 -10.11 2.67 -9.06
CA GLY A 32 -10.76 3.53 -8.10
C GLY A 32 -10.83 2.96 -6.70
N ASP A 33 -10.60 1.65 -6.55
CA ASP A 33 -10.54 1.03 -5.22
C ASP A 33 -9.26 1.44 -4.52
N ILE A 34 -9.29 1.41 -3.18
CA ILE A 34 -8.17 1.83 -2.35
C ILE A 34 -7.68 0.65 -1.52
N LEU A 35 -6.37 0.46 -1.50
CA LEU A 35 -5.72 -0.50 -0.60
C LEU A 35 -4.94 0.28 0.46
N GLU A 36 -5.28 0.04 1.73
CA GLU A 36 -4.54 0.59 2.85
C GLU A 36 -3.50 -0.43 3.28
N VAL A 37 -2.23 -0.10 3.10
CA VAL A 37 -1.13 -1.01 3.38
C VAL A 37 -0.49 -0.61 4.70
N LEU A 38 -0.53 -1.52 5.68
CA LEU A 38 0.11 -1.30 6.97
C LEU A 38 1.51 -1.91 6.94
N ILE A 39 2.51 -1.11 7.23
CA ILE A 39 3.90 -1.55 7.23
C ILE A 39 4.63 -1.00 8.45
N ASP A 40 5.70 -1.70 8.85
CA ASP A 40 6.58 -1.22 9.92
C ASP A 40 8.04 -1.10 9.47
N ASP A 41 8.31 -1.31 8.19
CA ASP A 41 9.66 -1.21 7.64
C ASP A 41 9.90 0.20 7.09
N PRO A 42 10.85 0.97 7.64
CA PRO A 42 11.13 2.32 7.14
C PRO A 42 11.52 2.36 5.65
N LYS A 43 12.17 1.31 5.16
CA LYS A 43 12.50 1.25 3.74
C LYS A 43 11.25 1.16 2.89
N GLY A 44 10.25 0.39 3.34
CA GLY A 44 8.96 0.29 2.66
C GLY A 44 8.23 1.60 2.67
N ARG A 45 8.28 2.32 3.78
CA ARG A 45 7.67 3.64 3.87
C ARG A 45 8.23 4.58 2.80
N ARG A 46 9.53 4.49 2.51
CA ARG A 46 10.18 5.30 1.50
C ARG A 46 9.92 4.78 0.09
N ASP A 47 10.01 3.46 -0.10
CA ASP A 47 10.09 2.88 -1.43
C ASP A 47 8.74 2.47 -2.01
N ILE A 48 7.76 2.10 -1.16
CA ILE A 48 6.45 1.66 -1.64
C ILE A 48 5.73 2.77 -2.42
N PRO A 49 5.69 4.02 -1.92
CA PRO A 49 5.03 5.08 -2.71
C PRO A 49 5.66 5.27 -4.08
N ARG A 50 6.99 5.21 -4.15
CA ARG A 50 7.70 5.36 -5.44
C ARG A 50 7.38 4.21 -6.38
N ALA A 51 7.40 2.99 -5.86
CA ALA A 51 7.11 1.81 -6.68
C ALA A 51 5.67 1.82 -7.16
N ALA A 52 4.73 2.21 -6.30
CA ALA A 52 3.32 2.27 -6.68
C ALA A 52 3.10 3.31 -7.79
N GLU A 53 3.69 4.48 -7.63
CA GLU A 53 3.54 5.54 -8.63
C GLU A 53 4.19 5.13 -9.96
N ALA A 54 5.31 4.43 -9.91
CA ALA A 54 5.97 3.94 -11.12
C ALA A 54 5.10 2.93 -11.87
N GLU A 55 4.21 2.23 -11.16
CA GLU A 55 3.29 1.26 -11.76
C GLU A 55 1.96 1.91 -12.17
N GLY A 56 1.81 3.21 -11.96
CA GLY A 56 0.60 3.93 -12.37
C GLY A 56 -0.46 4.05 -11.28
N TYR A 57 -0.18 3.62 -10.07
CA TYR A 57 -1.11 3.79 -8.95
C TYR A 57 -0.92 5.15 -8.32
N ALA A 58 -1.97 5.66 -7.67
CA ALA A 58 -1.91 6.96 -6.98
C ALA A 58 -1.78 6.75 -5.48
N ILE A 59 -0.93 7.55 -4.84
CA ILE A 59 -0.80 7.55 -3.39
C ILE A 59 -1.77 8.59 -2.85
N VAL A 60 -2.77 8.11 -2.11
CA VAL A 60 -3.83 8.98 -1.57
C VAL A 60 -3.40 9.59 -0.26
N GLN A 61 -2.75 8.81 0.61
CA GLN A 61 -2.38 9.28 1.93
C GLN A 61 -1.28 8.39 2.50
N ILE A 62 -0.39 9.01 3.28
CA ILE A 62 0.58 8.29 4.10
C ILE A 62 0.42 8.81 5.51
N ALA A 63 0.10 7.94 6.46
CA ALA A 63 -0.15 8.31 7.84
C ALA A 63 0.65 7.43 8.78
N GLU A 64 1.11 8.02 9.88
CA GLU A 64 1.71 7.23 10.96
C GLU A 64 0.62 6.55 11.75
N VAL A 65 0.88 5.31 12.12
CA VAL A 65 -0.01 4.54 13.00
C VAL A 65 0.83 3.94 14.11
N VAL A 66 0.18 3.37 15.11
CA VAL A 66 0.91 2.71 16.19
C VAL A 66 1.74 1.57 15.59
N GLY A 67 3.04 1.66 15.75
CA GLY A 67 3.98 0.62 15.30
C GLY A 67 4.45 0.75 13.87
N GLY A 68 4.00 1.76 13.11
CA GLY A 68 4.45 1.88 11.73
C GLY A 68 3.71 2.93 10.93
N TRP A 69 3.33 2.58 9.70
CA TRP A 69 2.68 3.51 8.77
C TRP A 69 1.55 2.82 8.04
N CYS A 70 0.58 3.64 7.60
CA CYS A 70 -0.49 3.21 6.70
C CYS A 70 -0.35 4.00 5.40
N ILE A 71 -0.19 3.29 4.30
CA ILE A 71 -0.08 3.91 2.98
C ILE A 71 -1.34 3.55 2.20
N ALA A 72 -2.15 4.56 1.85
CA ALA A 72 -3.38 4.35 1.10
C ALA A 72 -3.07 4.53 -0.38
N ILE A 73 -3.27 3.48 -1.15
CA ILE A 73 -2.95 3.42 -2.57
C ILE A 73 -4.24 3.22 -3.36
N GLU A 74 -4.48 4.09 -4.32
CA GLU A 74 -5.64 3.98 -5.21
C GLU A 74 -5.23 3.32 -6.52
N LYS A 75 -6.01 2.32 -6.93
CA LYS A 75 -5.74 1.62 -8.18
C LYS A 75 -6.22 2.40 -9.40
#